data_a94392b54aa57e493c31c2497b9069dc
#
_entry.id   a94392b54aa57e493c31c2497b9069dc
#
_cell.length_a   1.000
_cell.length_b   1.000
_cell.length_c   1.000
_cell.angle_alpha   90.00
_cell.angle_beta   90.00
_cell.angle_gamma   90.00
#
_symmetry.space_group_name_H-M   'P 1'
#
loop_
_entity.id
_entity.type
_entity.pdbx_description
1 polymer ?
#
loop_
_entity_poly.entity_id
_entity_poly.type
_entity_poly.pdbx_seq_one_letter_code
_entity_poly.pdbx_strand_id
1 'polypeptide(L)'
;MKIFWSWTVFFIIIFLSQIAISHFITEPWGARTLSETLDKGYDVLYFGDSTVDASADTDTDKAPITEMLRRLKPELSIADLSRSSNHLGLYEAMVGQIAKSGKKPVIIIPINMRSFSPWYDKRPEFQFEKEIFYLTAPSPLIACFYKPLAVFRAINVNAVTFSEFYQTPVYRGKKQIGIVADFNDTVLATTTPENIKTSFMLGYMFDLDAKHRKLDSLRNIIDQADRSGIKIYFYITPINHEQGEKFYGKEFKEQMEKNTDTVCAILKEKKHSCLNLAFSVDPSYFQSPVLPSEHLNEKGRMFVAEEVAKML
;
A
#
# COMPACT_ATOMS: atom_id res chain seq x y z
N MET A 1 -42.38 4.49 34.87
CA MET A 1 -41.17 5.09 35.47
C MET A 1 -40.04 4.06 35.72
N LYS A 2 -40.27 2.94 36.42
CA LYS A 2 -39.22 1.91 36.67
C LYS A 2 -38.56 1.32 35.41
N ILE A 3 -39.35 0.99 34.40
CA ILE A 3 -38.84 0.44 33.11
C ILE A 3 -37.91 1.43 32.40
N PHE A 4 -38.26 2.72 32.39
CA PHE A 4 -37.42 3.75 31.77
C PHE A 4 -36.07 3.86 32.45
N TRP A 5 -36.04 3.86 33.78
CA TRP A 5 -34.82 3.87 34.59
C TRP A 5 -33.93 2.64 34.31
N SER A 6 -34.53 1.44 34.15
CA SER A 6 -33.79 0.23 33.87
C SER A 6 -33.11 0.31 32.52
N TRP A 7 -33.77 0.83 31.48
CA TRP A 7 -33.15 1.03 30.16
C TRP A 7 -32.06 2.08 30.19
N THR A 8 -32.25 3.17 30.89
CA THR A 8 -31.21 4.21 31.04
C THR A 8 -29.95 3.65 31.69
N VAL A 9 -30.09 2.91 32.80
CA VAL A 9 -28.96 2.26 33.47
C VAL A 9 -28.29 1.25 32.57
N PHE A 10 -29.04 0.44 31.82
CA PHE A 10 -28.52 -0.52 30.88
C PHE A 10 -27.65 0.15 29.78
N PHE A 11 -28.14 1.22 29.16
CA PHE A 11 -27.37 1.96 28.16
C PHE A 11 -26.13 2.64 28.75
N ILE A 12 -26.20 3.16 29.97
CA ILE A 12 -25.03 3.72 30.65
C ILE A 12 -23.97 2.63 30.88
N ILE A 13 -24.38 1.44 31.33
CA ILE A 13 -23.45 0.31 31.54
C ILE A 13 -22.81 -0.10 30.24
N ILE A 14 -23.58 -0.24 29.16
CA ILE A 14 -23.03 -0.56 27.82
C ILE A 14 -22.03 0.52 27.39
N PHE A 15 -22.38 1.79 27.54
CA PHE A 15 -21.51 2.91 27.16
C PHE A 15 -20.19 2.91 27.95
N LEU A 16 -20.26 2.76 29.27
CA LEU A 16 -19.07 2.70 30.13
C LEU A 16 -18.23 1.44 29.83
N SER A 17 -18.89 0.30 29.61
CA SER A 17 -18.19 -0.93 29.20
C SER A 17 -17.48 -0.76 27.88
N GLN A 18 -18.11 -0.09 26.91
CA GLN A 18 -17.51 0.19 25.61
C GLN A 18 -16.26 1.08 25.74
N ILE A 19 -16.32 2.13 26.57
CA ILE A 19 -15.15 2.98 26.85
C ILE A 19 -14.03 2.16 27.51
N ALA A 20 -14.35 1.36 28.52
CA ALA A 20 -13.39 0.50 29.20
C ALA A 20 -12.73 -0.50 28.23
N ILE A 21 -13.53 -1.23 27.44
CA ILE A 21 -13.03 -2.16 26.43
C ILE A 21 -12.13 -1.43 25.42
N SER A 22 -12.57 -0.26 24.95
CA SER A 22 -11.78 0.55 24.01
C SER A 22 -10.41 0.96 24.56
N HIS A 23 -10.32 1.18 25.87
CA HIS A 23 -9.04 1.51 26.53
C HIS A 23 -8.04 0.34 26.51
N PHE A 24 -8.53 -0.90 26.64
CA PHE A 24 -7.69 -2.10 26.63
C PHE A 24 -7.34 -2.60 25.23
N ILE A 25 -8.06 -2.17 24.19
CA ILE A 25 -7.77 -2.57 22.82
C ILE A 25 -6.66 -1.70 22.25
N THR A 26 -5.55 -2.33 21.88
CA THR A 26 -4.44 -1.65 21.21
C THR A 26 -4.89 -1.08 19.86
N GLU A 27 -4.52 0.16 19.60
CA GLU A 27 -4.77 0.79 18.30
C GLU A 27 -4.07 0.02 17.18
N PRO A 28 -4.71 -0.13 16.02
CA PRO A 28 -4.04 -0.66 14.85
C PRO A 28 -2.78 0.13 14.52
N TRP A 29 -1.78 -0.57 13.97
CA TRP A 29 -0.47 0.00 13.70
C TRP A 29 -0.56 1.32 12.90
N GLY A 30 -1.33 1.34 11.80
CA GLY A 30 -1.45 2.51 10.94
C GLY A 30 -2.00 3.75 11.65
N ALA A 31 -3.00 3.56 12.53
CA ALA A 31 -3.59 4.66 13.28
C ALA A 31 -2.61 5.21 14.33
N ARG A 32 -1.96 4.31 15.09
CA ARG A 32 -1.00 4.70 16.13
C ARG A 32 0.21 5.40 15.53
N THR A 33 0.84 4.79 14.53
CA THR A 33 2.03 5.35 13.88
C THR A 33 1.73 6.70 13.24
N LEU A 34 0.57 6.84 12.58
CA LEU A 34 0.16 8.11 12.00
C LEU A 34 -0.04 9.19 13.06
N SER A 35 -0.74 8.87 14.17
CA SER A 35 -0.96 9.82 15.27
C SER A 35 0.36 10.31 15.85
N GLU A 36 1.26 9.39 16.23
CA GLU A 36 2.58 9.72 16.76
C GLU A 36 3.41 10.58 15.79
N THR A 37 3.31 10.28 14.49
CA THR A 37 4.01 11.02 13.43
C THR A 37 3.45 12.43 13.27
N LEU A 38 2.13 12.56 13.28
CA LEU A 38 1.48 13.87 13.21
C LEU A 38 1.83 14.73 14.44
N ASP A 39 1.88 14.15 15.62
CA ASP A 39 2.21 14.90 16.86
C ASP A 39 3.65 15.44 16.83
N LYS A 40 4.59 14.71 16.25
CA LYS A 40 5.99 15.16 16.08
C LYS A 40 6.16 16.26 15.04
N GLY A 41 5.25 16.40 14.07
CA GLY A 41 5.23 17.50 13.10
C GLY A 41 6.34 17.42 12.06
N TYR A 42 6.52 16.27 11.41
CA TYR A 42 7.48 16.08 10.32
C TYR A 42 7.12 16.92 9.08
N ASP A 43 8.16 17.36 8.34
CA ASP A 43 8.00 18.07 7.07
C ASP A 43 7.50 17.15 5.95
N VAL A 44 7.97 15.91 5.95
CA VAL A 44 7.66 14.90 4.92
C VAL A 44 7.17 13.63 5.57
N LEU A 45 6.05 13.09 5.06
CA LEU A 45 5.53 11.76 5.37
C LEU A 45 5.76 10.84 4.18
N TYR A 46 6.63 9.87 4.33
CA TYR A 46 6.93 8.90 3.29
C TYR A 46 6.12 7.62 3.54
N PHE A 47 5.12 7.38 2.71
CA PHE A 47 4.35 6.14 2.70
C PHE A 47 5.13 5.05 1.97
N GLY A 48 4.83 3.79 2.24
CA GLY A 48 5.50 2.71 1.54
C GLY A 48 4.99 1.32 1.93
N ASP A 49 5.38 0.37 1.10
CA ASP A 49 5.32 -1.05 1.40
C ASP A 49 6.75 -1.59 1.61
N SER A 50 6.93 -2.91 1.51
CA SER A 50 8.25 -3.54 1.64
C SER A 50 9.28 -3.11 0.57
N THR A 51 8.88 -2.39 -0.47
CA THR A 51 9.83 -1.85 -1.46
C THR A 51 10.69 -0.72 -0.89
N VAL A 52 10.24 -0.11 0.21
CA VAL A 52 10.93 1.02 0.86
C VAL A 52 11.96 0.55 1.89
N ASP A 53 11.60 -0.45 2.69
CA ASP A 53 12.36 -0.89 3.87
C ASP A 53 13.15 -2.20 3.68
N ALA A 54 12.83 -3.00 2.66
CA ALA A 54 13.51 -4.26 2.44
C ALA A 54 14.97 -4.05 2.01
N SER A 55 15.89 -4.80 2.64
CA SER A 55 17.33 -4.84 2.31
C SER A 55 17.78 -6.26 2.06
N ALA A 56 18.79 -6.46 1.21
CA ALA A 56 19.42 -7.77 1.02
C ALA A 56 20.41 -8.05 2.15
N ASP A 57 20.62 -9.34 2.46
CA ASP A 57 21.64 -9.74 3.45
C ASP A 57 23.06 -9.35 3.01
N THR A 58 23.27 -9.27 1.70
CA THR A 58 24.54 -8.91 1.07
C THR A 58 24.79 -7.41 0.99
N ASP A 59 23.79 -6.56 1.29
CA ASP A 59 23.95 -5.11 1.24
C ASP A 59 24.90 -4.64 2.34
N THR A 60 25.80 -3.75 1.99
CA THR A 60 26.69 -3.05 2.93
C THR A 60 25.90 -1.99 3.69
N ASP A 61 25.10 -1.20 2.99
CA ASP A 61 24.17 -0.24 3.58
C ASP A 61 22.75 -0.82 3.58
N LYS A 62 22.25 -1.18 4.75
CA LYS A 62 20.89 -1.70 4.95
C LYS A 62 19.86 -0.62 5.22
N ALA A 63 20.22 0.65 5.10
CA ALA A 63 19.29 1.75 5.31
C ALA A 63 18.10 1.66 4.35
N PRO A 64 16.86 1.90 4.83
CA PRO A 64 15.69 2.06 3.98
C PRO A 64 15.82 3.29 3.07
N ILE A 65 15.00 3.35 2.02
CA ILE A 65 14.96 4.51 1.11
C ILE A 65 14.75 5.83 1.89
N THR A 66 13.93 5.81 2.91
CA THR A 66 13.64 6.98 3.76
C THR A 66 14.87 7.49 4.51
N GLU A 67 15.74 6.61 4.99
CA GLU A 67 16.98 6.99 5.65
C GLU A 67 18.01 7.51 4.65
N MET A 68 18.12 6.90 3.47
CA MET A 68 18.95 7.41 2.38
C MET A 68 18.49 8.81 1.96
N LEU A 69 17.17 9.03 1.87
CA LEU A 69 16.59 10.33 1.55
C LEU A 69 16.89 11.38 2.63
N ARG A 70 16.86 11.03 3.93
CA ARG A 70 17.28 11.93 5.03
C ARG A 70 18.73 12.37 4.90
N ARG A 71 19.62 11.48 4.43
CA ARG A 71 21.03 11.82 4.18
C ARG A 71 21.20 12.79 3.00
N LEU A 72 20.33 12.66 1.97
CA LEU A 72 20.33 13.54 0.79
C LEU A 72 19.66 14.89 1.06
N LYS A 73 18.73 14.96 2.01
CA LYS A 73 17.93 16.15 2.38
C LYS A 73 17.96 16.36 3.90
N PRO A 74 19.13 16.67 4.48
CA PRO A 74 19.29 16.79 5.93
C PRO A 74 18.51 17.95 6.55
N GLU A 75 18.08 18.91 5.73
CA GLU A 75 17.24 20.03 6.13
C GLU A 75 15.78 19.66 6.37
N LEU A 76 15.34 18.46 5.89
CA LEU A 76 13.96 18.01 6.02
C LEU A 76 13.83 16.93 7.09
N SER A 77 12.85 17.06 7.95
CA SER A 77 12.42 15.99 8.85
C SER A 77 11.49 15.05 8.12
N ILE A 78 11.90 13.78 7.93
CA ILE A 78 11.17 12.79 7.13
C ILE A 78 10.71 11.65 8.03
N ALA A 79 9.40 11.40 8.11
CA ALA A 79 8.84 10.24 8.78
C ALA A 79 8.68 9.07 7.81
N ASP A 80 9.01 7.87 8.28
CA ASP A 80 8.77 6.62 7.58
C ASP A 80 7.43 6.02 8.03
N LEU A 81 6.50 5.86 7.09
CA LEU A 81 5.21 5.22 7.26
C LEU A 81 5.10 3.96 6.39
N SER A 82 6.24 3.36 6.05
CA SER A 82 6.27 2.11 5.32
C SER A 82 5.97 0.90 6.21
N ARG A 83 5.33 -0.08 5.62
CA ARG A 83 5.10 -1.39 6.21
C ARG A 83 4.79 -2.38 5.11
N SER A 84 5.31 -3.60 5.23
CA SER A 84 5.07 -4.66 4.26
C SER A 84 3.59 -4.77 3.86
N SER A 85 3.35 -4.86 2.57
CA SER A 85 2.04 -5.02 1.92
C SER A 85 1.09 -3.82 2.01
N ASN A 86 1.51 -2.67 2.58
CA ASN A 86 0.72 -1.45 2.52
C ASN A 86 0.32 -1.13 1.07
N HIS A 87 -0.83 -0.52 0.90
CA HIS A 87 -1.37 -0.23 -0.42
C HIS A 87 -2.26 1.03 -0.44
N LEU A 88 -2.63 1.47 -1.64
CA LEU A 88 -3.39 2.71 -1.86
C LEU A 88 -4.68 2.83 -1.02
N GLY A 89 -5.40 1.72 -0.76
CA GLY A 89 -6.60 1.76 0.08
C GLY A 89 -6.33 2.12 1.54
N LEU A 90 -5.18 1.67 2.10
CA LEU A 90 -4.75 2.09 3.43
C LEU A 90 -4.25 3.54 3.41
N TYR A 91 -3.49 3.92 2.38
CA TYR A 91 -2.99 5.29 2.23
C TYR A 91 -4.14 6.29 2.11
N GLU A 92 -5.24 5.96 1.41
CA GLU A 92 -6.45 6.77 1.34
C GLU A 92 -7.01 7.09 2.73
N ALA A 93 -7.13 6.07 3.58
CA ALA A 93 -7.62 6.24 4.95
C ALA A 93 -6.68 7.11 5.80
N MET A 94 -5.37 6.93 5.66
CA MET A 94 -4.36 7.71 6.37
C MET A 94 -4.33 9.17 5.89
N VAL A 95 -4.34 9.43 4.58
CA VAL A 95 -4.40 10.79 4.01
C VAL A 95 -5.67 11.50 4.46
N GLY A 96 -6.80 10.79 4.55
CA GLY A 96 -8.02 11.32 5.11
C GLY A 96 -7.90 11.80 6.57
N GLN A 97 -7.10 11.12 7.39
CA GLN A 97 -6.81 11.56 8.75
C GLN A 97 -5.86 12.76 8.79
N ILE A 98 -4.83 12.79 7.92
CA ILE A 98 -3.93 13.94 7.79
C ILE A 98 -4.75 15.19 7.40
N ALA A 99 -5.64 15.06 6.41
CA ALA A 99 -6.52 16.14 5.98
C ALA A 99 -7.40 16.67 7.13
N LYS A 100 -7.97 15.77 7.95
CA LYS A 100 -8.77 16.14 9.13
C LYS A 100 -7.96 16.81 10.23
N SER A 101 -6.69 16.50 10.37
CA SER A 101 -5.81 17.09 11.38
C SER A 101 -5.48 18.57 11.11
N GLY A 102 -5.73 19.06 9.91
CA GLY A 102 -5.35 20.40 9.46
C GLY A 102 -3.85 20.61 9.24
N LYS A 103 -3.01 19.59 9.46
CA LYS A 103 -1.58 19.60 9.18
C LYS A 103 -1.33 19.45 7.68
N LYS A 104 -0.24 20.05 7.19
CA LYS A 104 0.07 20.07 5.75
C LYS A 104 1.50 19.59 5.47
N PRO A 105 1.88 18.38 5.88
CA PRO A 105 3.17 17.83 5.49
C PRO A 105 3.20 17.58 3.97
N VAL A 106 4.39 17.49 3.40
CA VAL A 106 4.56 16.90 2.07
C VAL A 106 4.38 15.40 2.19
N ILE A 107 3.64 14.79 1.27
CA ILE A 107 3.42 13.34 1.25
C ILE A 107 4.10 12.74 0.04
N ILE A 108 4.80 11.61 0.22
CA ILE A 108 5.38 10.81 -0.85
C ILE A 108 4.71 9.43 -0.85
N ILE A 109 4.20 9.00 -2.01
CA ILE A 109 3.52 7.72 -2.16
C ILE A 109 4.16 6.91 -3.29
N PRO A 110 4.82 5.78 -3.00
CA PRO A 110 5.17 4.78 -4.00
C PRO A 110 3.92 4.07 -4.52
N ILE A 111 3.89 3.83 -5.82
CA ILE A 111 2.86 3.04 -6.49
C ILE A 111 3.51 1.74 -6.96
N ASN A 112 3.28 0.67 -6.24
CA ASN A 112 3.75 -0.66 -6.58
C ASN A 112 2.76 -1.32 -7.55
N MET A 113 3.18 -1.57 -8.79
CA MET A 113 2.34 -2.12 -9.84
C MET A 113 1.83 -3.53 -9.52
N ARG A 114 2.64 -4.34 -8.85
CA ARG A 114 2.26 -5.70 -8.43
C ARG A 114 1.05 -5.70 -7.49
N SER A 115 0.89 -4.63 -6.70
CA SER A 115 -0.23 -4.51 -5.75
C SER A 115 -1.62 -4.48 -6.41
N PHE A 116 -1.69 -4.18 -7.72
CA PHE A 116 -2.94 -4.20 -8.50
C PHE A 116 -3.29 -5.58 -9.06
N SER A 117 -2.34 -6.52 -9.07
CA SER A 117 -2.63 -7.85 -9.63
C SER A 117 -3.72 -8.56 -8.80
N PRO A 118 -4.58 -9.37 -9.42
CA PRO A 118 -5.63 -10.12 -8.71
C PRO A 118 -5.07 -10.95 -7.55
N TRP A 119 -3.86 -11.49 -7.69
CA TRP A 119 -3.16 -12.23 -6.66
C TRP A 119 -2.89 -11.39 -5.40
N TYR A 120 -2.37 -10.16 -5.54
CA TYR A 120 -2.04 -9.29 -4.41
C TYR A 120 -3.25 -8.48 -3.94
N ASP A 121 -4.10 -8.04 -4.89
CA ASP A 121 -5.25 -7.19 -4.57
C ASP A 121 -6.31 -7.90 -3.73
N LYS A 122 -6.51 -9.20 -3.95
CA LYS A 122 -7.53 -10.00 -3.26
C LYS A 122 -7.00 -10.77 -2.05
N ARG A 123 -5.71 -10.76 -1.80
CA ARG A 123 -5.10 -11.58 -0.76
C ARG A 123 -5.58 -11.15 0.63
N PRO A 124 -6.15 -12.06 1.45
CA PRO A 124 -6.79 -11.70 2.73
C PRO A 124 -5.84 -10.98 3.69
N GLU A 125 -4.56 -11.39 3.75
CA GLU A 125 -3.56 -10.81 4.64
C GLU A 125 -3.21 -9.36 4.27
N PHE A 126 -3.50 -8.93 3.02
CA PHE A 126 -3.16 -7.60 2.51
C PHE A 126 -4.35 -6.64 2.47
N GLN A 127 -5.50 -6.99 3.09
CA GLN A 127 -6.68 -6.13 3.03
C GLN A 127 -6.66 -4.96 4.02
N PHE A 128 -5.96 -5.09 5.14
CA PHE A 128 -5.88 -4.08 6.21
C PHE A 128 -7.23 -3.50 6.64
N GLU A 129 -8.32 -4.26 6.50
CA GLU A 129 -9.68 -3.79 6.79
C GLU A 129 -9.85 -3.24 8.21
N LYS A 130 -9.19 -3.86 9.19
CA LYS A 130 -9.21 -3.40 10.57
C LYS A 130 -8.64 -1.99 10.70
N GLU A 131 -7.50 -1.73 10.07
CA GLU A 131 -6.85 -0.43 10.09
C GLU A 131 -7.66 0.62 9.35
N ILE A 132 -8.12 0.29 8.13
CA ILE A 132 -8.95 1.18 7.31
C ILE A 132 -10.24 1.53 8.05
N PHE A 133 -10.92 0.53 8.61
CA PHE A 133 -12.15 0.75 9.37
C PHE A 133 -11.94 1.67 10.57
N TYR A 134 -10.84 1.51 11.30
CA TYR A 134 -10.49 2.37 12.42
C TYR A 134 -10.15 3.80 11.98
N LEU A 135 -9.34 3.95 10.93
CA LEU A 135 -8.92 5.25 10.39
C LEU A 135 -10.08 6.03 9.76
N THR A 136 -11.13 5.37 9.30
CA THR A 136 -12.32 6.05 8.71
C THR A 136 -13.31 6.56 9.74
N ALA A 137 -13.05 6.40 11.04
CA ALA A 137 -13.91 6.91 12.10
C ALA A 137 -14.16 8.42 11.94
N PRO A 138 -15.43 8.88 11.97
CA PRO A 138 -15.77 10.28 11.65
C PRO A 138 -15.34 11.28 12.75
N SER A 139 -15.08 10.82 13.97
CA SER A 139 -14.59 11.67 15.06
C SER A 139 -13.83 10.87 16.12
N PRO A 140 -12.99 11.52 16.97
CA PRO A 140 -12.30 10.86 18.08
C PRO A 140 -13.25 10.16 19.06
N LEU A 141 -14.43 10.75 19.33
CA LEU A 141 -15.42 10.14 20.19
C LEU A 141 -15.96 8.85 19.58
N ILE A 142 -16.27 8.86 18.28
CA ILE A 142 -16.75 7.68 17.56
C ILE A 142 -15.62 6.65 17.38
N ALA A 143 -14.36 7.08 17.22
CA ALA A 143 -13.21 6.19 17.19
C ALA A 143 -13.12 5.29 18.42
N CYS A 144 -13.50 5.79 19.60
CA CYS A 144 -13.59 5.01 20.84
C CYS A 144 -14.55 3.81 20.70
N PHE A 145 -15.63 3.95 19.95
CA PHE A 145 -16.56 2.85 19.65
C PHE A 145 -16.08 1.96 18.49
N TYR A 146 -15.27 2.48 17.60
CA TYR A 146 -14.73 1.73 16.45
C TYR A 146 -13.65 0.73 16.86
N LYS A 147 -12.90 0.97 17.96
CA LYS A 147 -11.85 0.05 18.40
C LYS A 147 -12.36 -1.38 18.58
N PRO A 148 -13.40 -1.65 19.40
CA PRO A 148 -13.96 -2.99 19.51
C PRO A 148 -14.53 -3.50 18.18
N LEU A 149 -15.26 -2.66 17.44
CA LEU A 149 -15.85 -3.04 16.16
C LEU A 149 -14.78 -3.41 15.14
N ALA A 150 -13.63 -2.71 15.09
CA ALA A 150 -12.52 -3.03 14.21
C ALA A 150 -11.90 -4.40 14.54
N VAL A 151 -11.86 -4.79 15.82
CA VAL A 151 -11.42 -6.15 16.22
C VAL A 151 -12.39 -7.20 15.69
N PHE A 152 -13.69 -7.01 15.90
CA PHE A 152 -14.71 -7.93 15.37
C PHE A 152 -14.71 -7.98 13.85
N ARG A 153 -14.55 -6.85 13.18
CA ARG A 153 -14.50 -6.80 11.72
C ARG A 153 -13.29 -7.52 11.14
N ALA A 154 -12.16 -7.53 11.83
CA ALA A 154 -11.01 -8.33 11.43
C ALA A 154 -11.26 -9.84 11.52
N ILE A 155 -12.24 -10.25 12.34
CA ILE A 155 -12.66 -11.64 12.48
C ILE A 155 -13.80 -11.96 11.50
N ASN A 156 -14.59 -10.96 11.12
CA ASN A 156 -15.82 -11.12 10.33
C ASN A 156 -16.00 -10.02 9.29
N VAL A 157 -16.50 -10.36 8.15
CA VAL A 157 -17.58 -9.73 7.42
C VAL A 157 -17.27 -9.10 6.06
N ASN A 158 -16.21 -8.35 5.80
CA ASN A 158 -16.00 -7.79 4.45
C ASN A 158 -14.60 -8.06 3.89
N ALA A 159 -13.74 -8.66 4.66
CA ALA A 159 -12.47 -9.16 4.14
C ALA A 159 -12.76 -10.32 3.18
N VAL A 160 -12.10 -10.32 2.05
CA VAL A 160 -12.07 -11.48 1.15
C VAL A 160 -11.62 -12.68 1.98
N THR A 161 -12.43 -13.72 2.04
CA THR A 161 -12.05 -14.95 2.73
C THR A 161 -11.00 -15.71 1.90
N PHE A 162 -10.25 -16.61 2.53
CA PHE A 162 -9.34 -17.49 1.77
C PHE A 162 -10.07 -18.30 0.70
N SER A 163 -11.30 -18.76 0.98
CA SER A 163 -12.12 -19.49 0.00
C SER A 163 -12.43 -18.64 -1.24
N GLU A 164 -12.81 -17.39 -1.04
CA GLU A 164 -13.07 -16.43 -2.14
C GLU A 164 -11.78 -16.05 -2.86
N PHE A 165 -10.69 -15.87 -2.13
CA PHE A 165 -9.37 -15.58 -2.71
C PHE A 165 -8.93 -16.69 -3.67
N TYR A 166 -9.04 -17.97 -3.27
CA TYR A 166 -8.66 -19.09 -4.13
C TYR A 166 -9.55 -19.22 -5.38
N GLN A 167 -10.75 -18.66 -5.37
CA GLN A 167 -11.64 -18.59 -6.54
C GLN A 167 -11.40 -17.35 -7.41
N THR A 168 -10.47 -16.46 -7.03
CA THR A 168 -10.17 -15.25 -7.81
C THR A 168 -9.62 -15.63 -9.18
N PRO A 169 -10.22 -15.10 -10.29
CA PRO A 169 -9.73 -15.36 -11.63
C PRO A 169 -8.31 -14.80 -11.82
N VAL A 170 -7.48 -15.58 -12.51
CA VAL A 170 -6.14 -15.21 -12.94
C VAL A 170 -6.16 -14.93 -14.43
N TYR A 171 -5.53 -13.82 -14.83
CA TYR A 171 -5.51 -13.37 -16.21
C TYR A 171 -4.08 -13.30 -16.74
N ARG A 172 -3.95 -13.49 -18.07
CA ARG A 172 -2.80 -13.07 -18.85
C ARG A 172 -3.31 -12.05 -19.88
N GLY A 173 -2.95 -10.79 -19.68
CA GLY A 173 -3.64 -9.70 -20.35
C GLY A 173 -5.13 -9.71 -20.04
N LYS A 174 -5.95 -9.77 -21.09
CA LYS A 174 -7.43 -9.87 -20.98
C LYS A 174 -7.96 -11.30 -20.88
N LYS A 175 -7.12 -12.31 -21.13
CA LYS A 175 -7.54 -13.71 -21.17
C LYS A 175 -7.48 -14.32 -19.79
N GLN A 176 -8.62 -14.81 -19.27
CA GLN A 176 -8.63 -15.64 -18.07
C GLN A 176 -7.97 -16.99 -18.38
N ILE A 177 -7.04 -17.42 -17.54
CA ILE A 177 -6.23 -18.63 -17.69
C ILE A 177 -6.41 -19.62 -16.54
N GLY A 178 -7.13 -19.27 -15.50
CA GLY A 178 -7.42 -20.11 -14.36
C GLY A 178 -7.97 -19.31 -13.18
N ILE A 179 -7.88 -19.89 -11.99
CA ILE A 179 -8.15 -19.25 -10.70
C ILE A 179 -6.91 -19.32 -9.82
N VAL A 180 -6.85 -18.54 -8.75
CA VAL A 180 -5.70 -18.50 -7.84
C VAL A 180 -5.31 -19.88 -7.30
N ALA A 181 -6.28 -20.74 -7.00
CA ALA A 181 -6.03 -22.09 -6.51
C ALA A 181 -5.17 -22.95 -7.46
N ASP A 182 -5.28 -22.74 -8.77
CA ASP A 182 -4.52 -23.49 -9.78
C ASP A 182 -3.01 -23.19 -9.74
N PHE A 183 -2.59 -22.08 -9.11
CA PHE A 183 -1.22 -21.57 -9.12
C PHE A 183 -0.58 -21.48 -7.72
N ASN A 184 -1.33 -21.80 -6.66
CA ASN A 184 -0.91 -21.54 -5.28
C ASN A 184 0.43 -22.17 -4.93
N ASP A 185 0.64 -23.45 -5.23
CA ASP A 185 1.88 -24.16 -4.93
C ASP A 185 3.06 -23.63 -5.73
N THR A 186 2.82 -23.24 -6.99
CA THR A 186 3.84 -22.68 -7.88
C THR A 186 4.35 -21.33 -7.37
N VAL A 187 3.47 -20.48 -6.84
CA VAL A 187 3.87 -19.16 -6.32
C VAL A 187 4.64 -19.28 -5.01
N LEU A 188 4.31 -20.23 -4.16
CA LEU A 188 5.01 -20.47 -2.90
C LEU A 188 6.41 -21.08 -3.10
N ALA A 189 6.61 -21.85 -4.19
CA ALA A 189 7.87 -22.52 -4.51
C ALA A 189 8.65 -21.80 -5.64
N THR A 190 9.09 -20.57 -5.37
CA THR A 190 9.73 -19.68 -6.37
C THR A 190 11.17 -20.02 -6.73
N THR A 191 11.61 -21.27 -6.57
CA THR A 191 13.01 -21.68 -6.75
C THR A 191 13.33 -22.24 -8.14
N THR A 192 12.30 -22.70 -8.89
CA THR A 192 12.49 -23.22 -10.25
C THR A 192 12.24 -22.16 -11.31
N PRO A 193 12.86 -22.21 -12.51
CA PRO A 193 12.59 -21.27 -13.58
C PRO A 193 11.10 -21.17 -13.95
N GLU A 194 10.36 -22.29 -13.91
CA GLU A 194 8.93 -22.31 -14.23
C GLU A 194 8.10 -21.61 -13.15
N ASN A 195 8.42 -21.81 -11.88
CA ASN A 195 7.77 -21.11 -10.78
C ASN A 195 8.05 -19.61 -10.81
N ILE A 196 9.29 -19.22 -11.11
CA ILE A 196 9.67 -17.81 -11.28
C ILE A 196 8.88 -17.18 -12.43
N LYS A 197 8.82 -17.84 -13.59
CA LYS A 197 8.04 -17.42 -14.75
C LYS A 197 6.56 -17.23 -14.40
N THR A 198 5.97 -18.21 -13.69
CA THR A 198 4.58 -18.13 -13.23
C THR A 198 4.38 -16.96 -12.25
N SER A 199 5.33 -16.71 -11.36
CA SER A 199 5.27 -15.59 -10.42
C SER A 199 5.32 -14.22 -11.13
N PHE A 200 6.11 -14.09 -12.22
CA PHE A 200 6.07 -12.90 -13.07
C PHE A 200 4.70 -12.71 -13.73
N MET A 201 4.10 -13.80 -14.19
CA MET A 201 2.76 -13.76 -14.78
C MET A 201 1.71 -13.29 -13.76
N LEU A 202 1.67 -13.91 -12.60
CA LEU A 202 0.69 -13.60 -11.54
C LEU A 202 0.84 -12.19 -10.99
N GLY A 203 2.07 -11.70 -10.91
CA GLY A 203 2.35 -10.35 -10.40
C GLY A 203 2.11 -9.23 -11.40
N TYR A 204 2.28 -9.49 -12.71
CA TYR A 204 2.41 -8.39 -13.67
C TYR A 204 1.61 -8.55 -14.96
N MET A 205 1.33 -9.79 -15.42
CA MET A 205 0.71 -10.02 -16.73
C MET A 205 -0.82 -9.89 -16.70
N PHE A 206 -1.35 -8.91 -15.99
CA PHE A 206 -2.77 -8.60 -15.91
C PHE A 206 -3.09 -7.28 -16.63
N ASP A 207 -4.32 -7.11 -17.05
CA ASP A 207 -4.81 -5.88 -17.66
C ASP A 207 -5.42 -5.00 -16.58
N LEU A 208 -4.81 -3.85 -16.29
CA LEU A 208 -5.30 -2.93 -15.26
C LEU A 208 -6.53 -2.19 -15.78
N ASP A 209 -7.70 -2.54 -15.23
CA ASP A 209 -8.94 -1.84 -15.52
C ASP A 209 -8.94 -0.44 -14.86
N ALA A 210 -9.31 0.58 -15.64
CA ALA A 210 -9.45 1.96 -15.14
C ALA A 210 -10.46 2.10 -13.97
N LYS A 211 -11.35 1.11 -13.78
CA LYS A 211 -12.30 1.00 -12.66
C LYS A 211 -11.76 0.20 -11.47
N HIS A 212 -10.47 -0.15 -11.48
CA HIS A 212 -9.88 -0.91 -10.39
C HIS A 212 -9.97 -0.12 -9.07
N ARG A 213 -10.45 -0.76 -7.97
CA ARG A 213 -10.69 -0.11 -6.67
C ARG A 213 -9.50 0.70 -6.12
N LYS A 214 -8.27 0.24 -6.33
CA LYS A 214 -7.06 0.97 -5.91
C LYS A 214 -6.79 2.21 -6.76
N LEU A 215 -7.27 2.27 -8.00
CA LEU A 215 -7.25 3.50 -8.80
C LEU A 215 -8.29 4.50 -8.31
N ASP A 216 -9.44 4.02 -7.79
CA ASP A 216 -10.39 4.90 -7.10
C ASP A 216 -9.78 5.44 -5.81
N SER A 217 -9.05 4.61 -5.04
CA SER A 217 -8.29 5.07 -3.88
C SER A 217 -7.25 6.14 -4.27
N LEU A 218 -6.53 5.96 -5.39
CA LEU A 218 -5.59 6.97 -5.90
C LEU A 218 -6.29 8.31 -6.20
N ARG A 219 -7.44 8.28 -6.89
CA ARG A 219 -8.23 9.49 -7.16
C ARG A 219 -8.68 10.16 -5.85
N ASN A 220 -9.16 9.38 -4.90
CA ASN A 220 -9.61 9.89 -3.60
C ASN A 220 -8.47 10.49 -2.77
N ILE A 221 -7.28 9.89 -2.79
CA ILE A 221 -6.07 10.43 -2.16
C ILE A 221 -5.77 11.82 -2.72
N ILE A 222 -5.75 11.95 -4.05
CA ILE A 222 -5.48 13.22 -4.72
C ILE A 222 -6.54 14.26 -4.35
N ASP A 223 -7.82 13.91 -4.45
CA ASP A 223 -8.93 14.81 -4.15
C ASP A 223 -8.93 15.27 -2.68
N GLN A 224 -8.51 14.42 -1.75
CA GLN A 224 -8.37 14.76 -0.33
C GLN A 224 -7.18 15.70 -0.11
N ALA A 225 -6.03 15.42 -0.72
CA ALA A 225 -4.84 16.24 -0.63
C ALA A 225 -5.08 17.64 -1.21
N ASP A 226 -5.64 17.73 -2.41
CA ASP A 226 -5.92 19.00 -3.10
C ASP A 226 -6.90 19.86 -2.30
N ARG A 227 -8.00 19.28 -1.82
CA ARG A 227 -8.99 20.01 -1.00
C ARG A 227 -8.39 20.54 0.32
N SER A 228 -7.40 19.86 0.86
CA SER A 228 -6.76 20.24 2.12
C SER A 228 -5.50 21.08 1.93
N GLY A 229 -5.08 21.31 0.69
CA GLY A 229 -3.85 22.03 0.35
C GLY A 229 -2.59 21.29 0.81
N ILE A 230 -2.62 19.96 0.78
CA ILE A 230 -1.50 19.06 1.10
C ILE A 230 -0.75 18.78 -0.20
N LYS A 231 0.58 19.03 -0.20
CA LYS A 231 1.43 18.70 -1.34
C LYS A 231 1.72 17.21 -1.35
N ILE A 232 1.50 16.55 -2.47
CA ILE A 232 1.68 15.11 -2.60
C ILE A 232 2.48 14.77 -3.86
N TYR A 233 3.39 13.82 -3.74
CA TYR A 233 4.20 13.29 -4.83
C TYR A 233 3.98 11.79 -4.97
N PHE A 234 3.95 11.35 -6.23
CA PHE A 234 3.80 9.94 -6.59
C PHE A 234 4.96 9.48 -7.44
N TYR A 235 5.42 8.27 -7.19
CA TYR A 235 6.32 7.59 -8.12
C TYR A 235 5.91 6.12 -8.28
N ILE A 236 6.10 5.57 -9.48
CA ILE A 236 5.93 4.13 -9.72
C ILE A 236 7.26 3.45 -9.39
N THR A 237 7.20 2.39 -8.59
CA THR A 237 8.39 1.64 -8.16
C THR A 237 9.07 0.93 -9.34
N PRO A 238 10.40 0.74 -9.33
CA PRO A 238 11.10 -0.06 -10.32
C PRO A 238 10.55 -1.49 -10.40
N ILE A 239 10.52 -2.04 -11.61
CA ILE A 239 10.10 -3.42 -11.91
C ILE A 239 11.28 -4.15 -12.54
N ASN A 240 11.51 -5.40 -12.16
CA ASN A 240 12.53 -6.25 -12.79
C ASN A 240 12.06 -6.69 -14.20
N HIS A 241 11.89 -5.69 -15.09
CA HIS A 241 11.26 -5.85 -16.38
C HIS A 241 12.09 -6.70 -17.35
N GLU A 242 13.43 -6.54 -17.35
CA GLU A 242 14.30 -7.33 -18.23
C GLU A 242 14.21 -8.83 -17.92
N GLN A 243 14.07 -9.20 -16.66
CA GLN A 243 13.86 -10.60 -16.28
C GLN A 243 12.47 -11.10 -16.71
N GLY A 244 11.44 -10.27 -16.59
CA GLY A 244 10.11 -10.56 -17.14
C GLY A 244 10.12 -10.75 -18.65
N GLU A 245 10.86 -9.91 -19.37
CA GLU A 245 11.05 -10.00 -20.84
C GLU A 245 11.78 -11.29 -21.26
N LYS A 246 12.70 -11.83 -20.46
CA LYS A 246 13.31 -13.14 -20.73
C LYS A 246 12.28 -14.26 -20.78
N PHE A 247 11.20 -14.19 -19.98
CA PHE A 247 10.15 -15.20 -19.94
C PHE A 247 9.03 -14.97 -20.95
N TYR A 248 8.66 -13.70 -21.20
CA TYR A 248 7.46 -13.36 -21.97
C TYR A 248 7.75 -12.46 -23.19
N GLY A 249 9.04 -12.17 -23.44
CA GLY A 249 9.42 -11.29 -24.54
C GLY A 249 8.85 -9.89 -24.40
N LYS A 250 8.63 -9.24 -25.53
CA LYS A 250 8.08 -7.86 -25.57
C LYS A 250 6.71 -7.73 -24.93
N GLU A 251 5.91 -8.81 -24.91
CA GLU A 251 4.58 -8.83 -24.30
C GLU A 251 4.63 -8.37 -22.84
N PHE A 252 5.68 -8.73 -22.08
CA PHE A 252 5.82 -8.30 -20.70
C PHE A 252 5.92 -6.78 -20.58
N LYS A 253 6.84 -6.19 -21.35
CA LYS A 253 7.09 -4.75 -21.31
C LYS A 253 5.86 -3.97 -21.77
N GLU A 254 5.27 -4.35 -22.90
CA GLU A 254 4.05 -3.73 -23.44
C GLU A 254 2.88 -3.76 -22.43
N GLN A 255 2.73 -4.90 -21.70
CA GLN A 255 1.70 -4.99 -20.66
C GLN A 255 1.99 -4.06 -19.48
N MET A 256 3.25 -3.95 -19.06
CA MET A 256 3.63 -3.05 -17.97
C MET A 256 3.55 -1.58 -18.37
N GLU A 257 3.98 -1.22 -19.58
CA GLU A 257 3.81 0.14 -20.13
C GLU A 257 2.33 0.53 -20.10
N LYS A 258 1.45 -0.32 -20.63
CA LYS A 258 0.01 -0.08 -20.61
C LYS A 258 -0.54 0.14 -19.18
N ASN A 259 -0.11 -0.69 -18.24
CA ASN A 259 -0.59 -0.58 -16.85
C ASN A 259 -0.05 0.69 -16.15
N THR A 260 1.23 1.02 -16.34
CA THR A 260 1.82 2.25 -15.78
C THR A 260 1.24 3.50 -16.43
N ASP A 261 0.96 3.47 -17.74
CA ASP A 261 0.29 4.57 -18.46
C ASP A 261 -1.12 4.81 -17.93
N THR A 262 -1.85 3.75 -17.54
CA THR A 262 -3.17 3.88 -16.91
C THR A 262 -3.08 4.65 -15.59
N VAL A 263 -2.06 4.39 -14.76
CA VAL A 263 -1.81 5.13 -13.51
C VAL A 263 -1.39 6.56 -13.80
N CYS A 264 -0.43 6.76 -14.69
CA CYS A 264 0.08 8.10 -15.04
C CYS A 264 -1.00 8.97 -15.70
N ALA A 265 -1.93 8.39 -16.47
CA ALA A 265 -3.05 9.11 -17.05
C ALA A 265 -3.97 9.72 -15.97
N ILE A 266 -4.25 8.97 -14.89
CA ILE A 266 -5.03 9.48 -13.74
C ILE A 266 -4.29 10.63 -13.06
N LEU A 267 -3.00 10.48 -12.79
CA LEU A 267 -2.20 11.55 -12.17
C LEU A 267 -2.21 12.81 -13.05
N LYS A 268 -2.01 12.66 -14.35
CA LYS A 268 -2.03 13.76 -15.33
C LYS A 268 -3.39 14.43 -15.41
N GLU A 269 -4.48 13.66 -15.44
CA GLU A 269 -5.86 14.18 -15.42
C GLU A 269 -6.08 15.08 -14.20
N LYS A 270 -5.56 14.68 -13.05
CA LYS A 270 -5.61 15.41 -11.78
C LYS A 270 -4.51 16.49 -11.65
N LYS A 271 -3.72 16.76 -12.69
CA LYS A 271 -2.62 17.74 -12.74
C LYS A 271 -1.45 17.43 -11.79
N HIS A 272 -1.26 16.16 -11.45
CA HIS A 272 -0.10 15.68 -10.71
C HIS A 272 0.95 15.09 -11.66
N SER A 273 2.23 15.22 -11.28
CA SER A 273 3.33 14.57 -12.01
C SER A 273 3.36 13.06 -11.69
N CYS A 274 3.73 12.26 -12.70
CA CYS A 274 3.99 10.85 -12.54
C CYS A 274 5.49 10.60 -12.74
N LEU A 275 6.22 10.34 -11.66
CA LEU A 275 7.60 9.86 -11.76
C LEU A 275 7.55 8.34 -12.00
N ASN A 276 7.67 7.92 -13.26
CA ASN A 276 7.63 6.50 -13.62
C ASN A 276 9.04 5.90 -13.61
N LEU A 277 9.37 5.14 -12.55
CA LEU A 277 10.66 4.45 -12.41
C LEU A 277 10.59 2.97 -12.82
N ALA A 278 9.45 2.49 -13.35
CA ALA A 278 9.20 1.08 -13.64
C ALA A 278 10.30 0.44 -14.52
N PHE A 279 10.89 1.21 -15.44
CA PHE A 279 11.87 0.73 -16.41
C PHE A 279 13.24 1.41 -16.27
N SER A 280 13.51 2.03 -15.12
CA SER A 280 14.69 2.90 -14.93
C SER A 280 15.94 2.17 -14.45
N VAL A 281 15.84 0.92 -14.06
CA VAL A 281 16.95 0.13 -13.51
C VAL A 281 17.00 -1.27 -14.11
N ASP A 282 18.20 -1.81 -14.24
CA ASP A 282 18.45 -3.18 -14.69
C ASP A 282 18.37 -4.20 -13.54
N PRO A 283 18.39 -5.52 -13.82
CA PRO A 283 18.27 -6.55 -12.79
C PRO A 283 19.30 -6.49 -11.66
N SER A 284 20.49 -5.87 -11.87
CA SER A 284 21.53 -5.77 -10.85
C SER A 284 21.19 -4.81 -9.70
N TYR A 285 20.11 -4.03 -9.83
CA TYR A 285 19.61 -3.13 -8.79
C TYR A 285 18.63 -3.80 -7.81
N PHE A 286 18.24 -5.05 -8.08
CA PHE A 286 17.33 -5.81 -7.22
C PHE A 286 18.08 -6.72 -6.27
N GLN A 287 17.47 -7.03 -5.11
CA GLN A 287 18.02 -8.02 -4.16
C GLN A 287 18.18 -9.39 -4.82
N SER A 288 17.24 -9.75 -5.67
CA SER A 288 17.34 -10.93 -6.54
C SER A 288 17.12 -10.52 -7.99
N PRO A 289 18.16 -10.62 -8.82
CA PRO A 289 18.05 -10.25 -10.25
C PRO A 289 17.16 -11.21 -11.05
N VAL A 290 16.74 -12.33 -10.47
CA VAL A 290 15.94 -13.36 -11.17
C VAL A 290 14.49 -13.43 -10.71
N LEU A 291 14.14 -12.86 -9.55
CA LEU A 291 12.78 -12.94 -8.99
C LEU A 291 11.90 -11.76 -9.43
N PRO A 292 10.56 -11.95 -9.45
CA PRO A 292 9.59 -10.88 -9.72
C PRO A 292 9.38 -9.96 -8.51
N SER A 293 10.45 -9.61 -7.81
CA SER A 293 10.42 -8.80 -6.61
C SER A 293 10.80 -7.37 -6.95
N GLU A 294 10.09 -6.38 -6.41
CA GLU A 294 10.49 -4.98 -6.45
C GLU A 294 11.42 -4.60 -5.30
N HIS A 295 11.89 -5.58 -4.52
CA HIS A 295 12.85 -5.33 -3.45
C HIS A 295 14.21 -4.98 -4.04
N LEU A 296 14.65 -3.76 -3.78
CA LEU A 296 15.89 -3.21 -4.28
C LEU A 296 17.06 -3.51 -3.35
N ASN A 297 18.25 -3.76 -3.90
CA ASN A 297 19.48 -3.75 -3.14
C ASN A 297 19.91 -2.29 -2.80
N GLU A 298 21.05 -2.11 -2.14
CA GLU A 298 21.53 -0.78 -1.71
C GLU A 298 21.63 0.23 -2.87
N LYS A 299 22.09 -0.21 -4.06
CA LYS A 299 22.18 0.65 -5.26
C LYS A 299 20.81 1.08 -5.76
N GLY A 300 19.87 0.14 -5.78
CA GLY A 300 18.50 0.41 -6.21
C GLY A 300 17.77 1.34 -5.24
N ARG A 301 17.94 1.15 -3.93
CA ARG A 301 17.35 2.04 -2.92
C ARG A 301 17.95 3.44 -3.01
N MET A 302 19.26 3.56 -3.18
CA MET A 302 19.90 4.87 -3.36
C MET A 302 19.41 5.57 -4.63
N PHE A 303 19.32 4.86 -5.76
CA PHE A 303 18.76 5.40 -6.99
C PHE A 303 17.35 5.99 -6.79
N VAL A 304 16.45 5.24 -6.14
CA VAL A 304 15.11 5.74 -5.84
C VAL A 304 15.15 6.94 -4.89
N ALA A 305 15.99 6.91 -3.87
CA ALA A 305 16.15 8.05 -2.95
C ALA A 305 16.61 9.31 -3.69
N GLU A 306 17.56 9.21 -4.63
CA GLU A 306 18.05 10.31 -5.46
C GLU A 306 16.96 10.89 -6.38
N GLU A 307 16.18 10.01 -7.04
CA GLU A 307 15.08 10.45 -7.92
C GLU A 307 13.96 11.14 -7.12
N VAL A 308 13.62 10.60 -5.96
CA VAL A 308 12.63 11.20 -5.04
C VAL A 308 13.15 12.51 -4.46
N ALA A 309 14.44 12.61 -4.14
CA ALA A 309 15.04 13.86 -3.64
C ALA A 309 14.92 15.03 -4.63
N LYS A 310 14.87 14.76 -5.95
CA LYS A 310 14.68 15.80 -6.97
C LYS A 310 13.26 16.38 -6.99
N MET A 311 12.29 15.68 -6.39
CA MET A 311 10.90 16.12 -6.31
C MET A 311 10.64 17.07 -5.13
N LEU A 312 11.45 16.96 -4.08
CA LEU A 312 11.38 17.78 -2.85
C LEU A 312 12.07 19.13 -3.00
#